data_016a24dcc929bc3bfb8a7062f2dad499
#
_entry.id   016a24dcc929bc3bfb8a7062f2dad499
#
_cell.length_a   1.000
_cell.length_b   1.000
_cell.length_c   1.000
_cell.angle_alpha   90.00
_cell.angle_beta   90.00
_cell.angle_gamma   90.00
#
_symmetry.space_group_name_H-M   'P 1'
#
loop_
_entity.id
_entity.type
_entity.pdbx_description
1 polymer ?
#
loop_
_entity_poly.entity_id
_entity_poly.type
_entity_poly.pdbx_seq_one_letter_code
_entity_poly.pdbx_strand_id
1 'polypeptide(L)'
;MAATTTPTSAGRRRTGRADLPLHYGRVPKWLAGRMSRLGAVMAEAIIHNYGRHEFLRRLASPFWFQSFGAVMGMDWHSSGITTSVIGALKRGLDPLQWELGIHVCGGRGRHSRTTPQELVSIGERVGFDGAALAMTSRLVAKVDSAAVQDGFDLYLHGFIVTDDGRWVVVQQGMNGARKEARRYHWLSEGLNDFVDQPHSAIEGTSRGHIVNLTDRSAEYSRACQLNLLASIGPGGIARQFAALESRPDEAPQAQLALPHLVMPTHHDVRATDVVTRRLHGALAAAAERGPKDFPELLLTPGVGARTVRALAMVAEVVHGAPYRFSDPARFSFAHGGKDRHPFPVPLRVYDETIQVLKSAVQKARLDRGDELAALKRLDAQSRYLEREAKGQSVPALIADEFFNSHSYGGRSVLGLEPPPIRDDVASEARSWPQRFPAKHEANRKG
;
A
#
# COMPACT_ATOMS: atom_id res chain seq x y z
N MET A 1 41.86 -45.74 -3.56
CA MET A 1 41.79 -44.31 -3.16
C MET A 1 40.83 -43.62 -4.13
N ALA A 2 39.58 -43.51 -3.73
CA ALA A 2 38.55 -42.85 -4.51
C ALA A 2 38.36 -41.42 -3.95
N ALA A 3 38.61 -40.44 -4.79
CA ALA A 3 38.44 -39.04 -4.48
C ALA A 3 36.97 -38.69 -4.55
N THR A 4 36.35 -38.37 -3.39
CA THR A 4 35.02 -37.83 -3.27
C THR A 4 35.05 -36.34 -3.65
N THR A 5 34.54 -36.03 -4.83
CA THR A 5 34.27 -34.66 -5.25
C THR A 5 32.97 -34.17 -4.58
N THR A 6 33.12 -33.27 -3.64
CA THR A 6 32.00 -32.50 -3.04
C THR A 6 31.40 -31.62 -4.12
N PRO A 7 30.05 -31.58 -4.28
CA PRO A 7 29.43 -30.66 -5.22
C PRO A 7 29.48 -29.23 -4.63
N THR A 8 30.19 -28.36 -5.34
CA THR A 8 30.18 -26.93 -5.14
C THR A 8 28.73 -26.40 -5.13
N SER A 9 28.31 -25.82 -4.02
CA SER A 9 27.03 -25.14 -3.88
C SER A 9 26.96 -24.02 -4.92
N ALA A 10 26.18 -24.24 -5.97
CA ALA A 10 25.81 -23.18 -6.90
C ALA A 10 25.13 -22.09 -6.08
N GLY A 11 25.78 -20.94 -5.97
CA GLY A 11 25.28 -19.80 -5.27
C GLY A 11 23.87 -19.46 -5.76
N ARG A 12 22.89 -19.64 -4.89
CA ARG A 12 21.53 -19.16 -5.09
C ARG A 12 21.62 -17.68 -5.43
N ARG A 13 21.44 -17.32 -6.69
CA ARG A 13 21.23 -15.93 -7.10
C ARG A 13 20.06 -15.42 -6.28
N ARG A 14 20.34 -14.55 -5.31
CA ARG A 14 19.31 -13.81 -4.58
C ARG A 14 18.61 -12.94 -5.60
N THR A 15 17.43 -13.38 -6.01
CA THR A 15 16.53 -12.58 -6.83
C THR A 15 15.88 -11.60 -5.89
N GLY A 16 16.00 -10.31 -6.18
CA GLY A 16 15.48 -9.24 -5.36
C GLY A 16 13.96 -9.23 -5.29
N ARG A 17 13.38 -10.10 -4.47
CA ARG A 17 12.02 -9.99 -3.97
C ARG A 17 12.11 -9.23 -2.65
N ALA A 18 11.52 -8.06 -2.58
CA ALA A 18 11.26 -7.40 -1.32
C ALA A 18 9.90 -7.85 -0.80
N ASP A 19 9.76 -9.14 -0.57
CA ASP A 19 8.76 -9.60 0.38
C ASP A 19 9.18 -9.03 1.73
N LEU A 20 8.26 -8.38 2.44
CA LEU A 20 8.51 -8.00 3.83
C LEU A 20 8.36 -9.26 4.68
N PRO A 21 9.44 -10.00 4.98
CA PRO A 21 9.33 -11.19 5.79
C PRO A 21 8.89 -10.80 7.19
N LEU A 22 7.98 -11.60 7.75
CA LEU A 22 7.57 -11.42 9.14
C LEU A 22 8.74 -11.78 10.05
N HIS A 23 9.36 -10.77 10.64
CA HIS A 23 10.32 -10.96 11.71
C HIS A 23 9.60 -10.95 13.06
N TYR A 24 9.71 -12.06 13.78
CA TYR A 24 9.20 -12.17 15.14
C TYR A 24 10.23 -11.54 16.10
N GLY A 25 9.78 -10.57 16.87
CA GLY A 25 10.63 -9.92 17.87
C GLY A 25 10.01 -8.62 18.38
N ARG A 26 10.56 -8.15 19.50
CA ARG A 26 10.25 -6.82 20.03
C ARG A 26 11.49 -5.96 19.91
N VAL A 27 11.32 -4.74 19.44
CA VAL A 27 12.38 -3.74 19.48
C VAL A 27 12.80 -3.55 20.95
N PRO A 28 14.09 -3.69 21.30
CA PRO A 28 14.55 -3.44 22.65
C PRO A 28 14.15 -2.06 23.15
N LYS A 29 13.80 -1.93 24.44
CA LYS A 29 13.31 -0.65 24.99
C LYS A 29 14.29 0.51 24.77
N TRP A 30 15.60 0.23 24.91
CA TRP A 30 16.64 1.23 24.67
C TRP A 30 16.69 1.73 23.22
N LEU A 31 16.46 0.84 22.25
CA LEU A 31 16.38 1.19 20.83
C LEU A 31 15.07 1.96 20.53
N ALA A 32 13.94 1.50 21.07
CA ALA A 32 12.66 2.18 20.90
C ALA A 32 12.69 3.63 21.40
N GLY A 33 13.36 3.91 22.52
CA GLY A 33 13.54 5.27 23.02
C GLY A 33 14.39 6.13 22.09
N ARG A 34 15.49 5.58 21.54
CA ARG A 34 16.33 6.28 20.56
C ARG A 34 15.60 6.54 19.25
N MET A 35 14.86 5.54 18.75
CA MET A 35 14.01 5.69 17.56
C MET A 35 13.00 6.81 17.72
N SER A 36 12.33 6.90 18.88
CA SER A 36 11.36 7.96 19.16
C SER A 36 12.00 9.34 19.13
N ARG A 37 13.15 9.50 19.79
CA ARG A 37 13.92 10.75 19.80
C ARG A 37 14.40 11.15 18.43
N LEU A 38 15.05 10.22 17.71
CA LEU A 38 15.59 10.49 16.38
C LEU A 38 14.46 10.77 15.37
N GLY A 39 13.38 9.98 15.43
CA GLY A 39 12.22 10.18 14.56
C GLY A 39 11.54 11.54 14.77
N ALA A 40 11.42 11.99 16.04
CA ALA A 40 10.86 13.31 16.36
C ALA A 40 11.75 14.43 15.82
N VAL A 41 13.03 14.38 16.06
CA VAL A 41 13.96 15.43 15.61
C VAL A 41 14.04 15.50 14.09
N MET A 42 14.03 14.36 13.39
CA MET A 42 13.99 14.36 11.92
C MET A 42 12.66 14.91 11.40
N ALA A 43 11.53 14.56 12.03
CA ALA A 43 10.22 15.09 11.66
C ALA A 43 10.17 16.61 11.87
N GLU A 44 10.62 17.09 13.04
CA GLU A 44 10.74 18.52 13.36
C GLU A 44 11.60 19.26 12.32
N ALA A 45 12.78 18.74 12.00
CA ALA A 45 13.66 19.34 11.00
C ALA A 45 13.02 19.39 9.60
N ILE A 46 12.28 18.35 9.20
CA ILE A 46 11.59 18.32 7.91
C ILE A 46 10.43 19.32 7.92
N ILE A 47 9.62 19.33 8.98
CA ILE A 47 8.48 20.26 9.11
C ILE A 47 8.96 21.71 9.10
N HIS A 48 10.03 22.00 9.81
CA HIS A 48 10.60 23.34 9.87
C HIS A 48 11.16 23.82 8.51
N ASN A 49 11.83 22.94 7.77
CA ASN A 49 12.48 23.33 6.52
C ASN A 49 11.56 23.24 5.28
N TYR A 50 10.56 22.35 5.29
CA TYR A 50 9.76 22.02 4.12
C TYR A 50 8.25 22.06 4.36
N GLY A 51 7.83 22.23 5.60
CA GLY A 51 6.42 22.29 6.01
C GLY A 51 5.80 20.93 6.30
N ARG A 52 4.65 20.98 7.00
CA ARG A 52 3.91 19.80 7.47
C ARG A 52 3.41 18.93 6.32
N HIS A 53 2.94 19.55 5.23
CA HIS A 53 2.40 18.84 4.08
C HIS A 53 3.48 18.02 3.36
N GLU A 54 4.68 18.55 3.27
CA GLU A 54 5.81 17.81 2.69
C GLU A 54 6.17 16.59 3.56
N PHE A 55 6.09 16.71 4.87
CA PHE A 55 6.29 15.55 5.75
C PHE A 55 5.22 14.48 5.51
N LEU A 56 3.93 14.86 5.33
CA LEU A 56 2.88 13.92 4.96
C LEU A 56 3.14 13.24 3.61
N ARG A 57 3.53 13.99 2.56
CA ARG A 57 3.89 13.43 1.23
C ARG A 57 5.01 12.42 1.33
N ARG A 58 6.02 12.70 2.14
CA ARG A 58 7.14 11.77 2.37
C ARG A 58 6.71 10.50 3.06
N LEU A 59 5.87 10.59 4.08
CA LEU A 59 5.30 9.41 4.73
C LEU A 59 4.41 8.59 3.79
N ALA A 60 3.78 9.23 2.81
CA ALA A 60 2.99 8.56 1.78
C ALA A 60 3.85 7.83 0.73
N SER A 61 5.14 8.14 0.64
CA SER A 61 6.10 7.44 -0.24
C SER A 61 6.65 6.19 0.45
N PRO A 62 6.42 4.98 -0.08
CA PRO A 62 6.90 3.74 0.52
C PRO A 62 8.42 3.71 0.66
N PHE A 63 9.13 4.20 -0.35
CA PHE A 63 10.59 4.25 -0.35
C PHE A 63 11.12 5.16 0.75
N TRP A 64 10.60 6.38 0.83
CA TRP A 64 11.02 7.31 1.87
C TRP A 64 10.70 6.79 3.27
N PHE A 65 9.51 6.23 3.44
CA PHE A 65 9.08 5.63 4.71
C PHE A 65 10.02 4.50 5.17
N GLN A 66 10.45 3.65 4.22
CA GLN A 66 11.38 2.57 4.48
C GLN A 66 12.76 3.11 4.87
N SER A 67 13.27 4.10 4.10
CA SER A 67 14.55 4.78 4.39
C SER A 67 14.55 5.45 5.75
N PHE A 68 13.45 6.11 6.09
CA PHE A 68 13.26 6.75 7.39
C PHE A 68 13.34 5.75 8.53
N GLY A 69 12.69 4.59 8.41
CA GLY A 69 12.77 3.50 9.36
C GLY A 69 14.18 2.91 9.49
N ALA A 70 14.88 2.75 8.38
CA ALA A 70 16.26 2.25 8.36
C ALA A 70 17.22 3.21 9.06
N VAL A 71 17.09 4.51 8.83
CA VAL A 71 17.90 5.53 9.54
C VAL A 71 17.65 5.48 11.04
N MET A 72 16.41 5.24 11.47
CA MET A 72 16.09 5.07 12.90
C MET A 72 16.66 3.78 13.51
N GLY A 73 17.21 2.87 12.70
CA GLY A 73 17.89 1.66 13.17
C GLY A 73 17.14 0.36 12.92
N MET A 74 16.09 0.39 12.08
CA MET A 74 15.41 -0.83 11.65
C MET A 74 16.14 -1.49 10.48
N ASP A 75 16.04 -2.81 10.41
CA ASP A 75 16.51 -3.56 9.25
C ASP A 75 15.63 -3.26 8.03
N TRP A 76 16.27 -2.99 6.89
CA TRP A 76 15.59 -2.59 5.64
C TRP A 76 14.51 -3.58 5.18
N HIS A 77 14.76 -4.86 5.34
CA HIS A 77 13.83 -5.92 4.91
C HIS A 77 12.77 -6.26 5.96
N SER A 78 12.73 -5.59 7.10
CA SER A 78 11.83 -5.95 8.18
C SER A 78 10.42 -5.37 7.98
N SER A 79 9.41 -6.23 7.98
CA SER A 79 8.01 -5.81 8.12
C SER A 79 7.74 -5.04 9.42
N GLY A 80 8.63 -5.20 10.40
CA GLY A 80 8.61 -4.48 11.68
C GLY A 80 8.82 -2.96 11.55
N ILE A 81 9.36 -2.49 10.43
CA ILE A 81 9.57 -1.05 10.18
C ILE A 81 8.28 -0.28 10.37
N THR A 82 7.17 -0.68 9.74
CA THR A 82 5.91 0.07 9.82
C THR A 82 5.45 0.27 11.26
N THR A 83 5.43 -0.82 12.03
CA THR A 83 5.05 -0.78 13.45
C THR A 83 5.98 0.10 14.28
N SER A 84 7.28 -0.02 14.02
CA SER A 84 8.31 0.68 14.78
C SER A 84 8.33 2.17 14.46
N VAL A 85 8.21 2.54 13.19
CA VAL A 85 8.16 3.95 12.73
C VAL A 85 6.93 4.65 13.29
N ILE A 86 5.72 4.09 13.07
CA ILE A 86 4.48 4.70 13.57
C ILE A 86 4.52 4.82 15.11
N GLY A 87 4.98 3.77 15.80
CA GLY A 87 5.12 3.81 17.26
C GLY A 87 6.18 4.78 17.75
N ALA A 88 7.28 4.96 17.03
CA ALA A 88 8.33 5.91 17.36
C ALA A 88 7.86 7.35 17.13
N LEU A 89 7.21 7.63 16.00
CA LEU A 89 6.63 8.94 15.70
C LEU A 89 5.55 9.31 16.73
N LYS A 90 4.63 8.39 17.05
CA LYS A 90 3.57 8.66 18.04
C LYS A 90 4.17 9.08 19.38
N ARG A 91 5.15 8.33 19.89
CA ARG A 91 5.79 8.66 21.19
C ARG A 91 6.70 9.89 21.12
N GLY A 92 7.41 10.04 20.01
CA GLY A 92 8.41 11.11 19.88
C GLY A 92 7.76 12.48 19.62
N LEU A 93 6.68 12.53 18.85
CA LEU A 93 5.97 13.76 18.51
C LEU A 93 4.92 14.15 19.57
N ASP A 94 4.48 13.23 20.42
CA ASP A 94 3.45 13.51 21.44
C ASP A 94 3.71 14.81 22.23
N PRO A 95 4.92 15.05 22.79
CA PRO A 95 5.19 16.30 23.50
C PRO A 95 5.28 17.55 22.60
N LEU A 96 5.50 17.38 21.31
CA LEU A 96 5.70 18.45 20.32
C LEU A 96 4.49 18.66 19.41
N GLN A 97 3.47 17.83 19.51
CA GLN A 97 2.38 17.76 18.55
C GLN A 97 1.63 19.08 18.37
N TRP A 98 1.45 19.82 19.47
CA TRP A 98 0.73 21.11 19.46
C TRP A 98 1.57 22.26 18.91
N GLU A 99 2.88 22.21 19.10
CA GLU A 99 3.82 23.19 18.55
C GLU A 99 4.02 22.95 17.06
N LEU A 100 4.24 21.70 16.68
CA LEU A 100 4.46 21.33 15.29
C LEU A 100 3.17 21.28 14.48
N GLY A 101 2.00 21.24 15.13
CA GLY A 101 0.69 21.11 14.48
C GLY A 101 0.56 19.82 13.67
N ILE A 102 1.05 18.71 14.23
CA ILE A 102 0.98 17.38 13.64
C ILE A 102 0.71 16.32 14.69
N HIS A 103 -0.26 15.47 14.43
CA HIS A 103 -0.75 14.49 15.39
C HIS A 103 -0.71 13.10 14.82
N VAL A 104 -0.22 12.13 15.61
CA VAL A 104 -0.11 10.72 15.21
C VAL A 104 -1.12 9.88 15.98
N CYS A 105 -2.14 9.41 15.29
CA CYS A 105 -3.23 8.63 15.83
C CYS A 105 -3.10 7.14 15.47
N GLY A 106 -3.73 6.29 16.26
CA GLY A 106 -3.78 4.85 15.99
C GLY A 106 -2.52 4.10 16.39
N GLY A 107 -2.20 3.05 15.61
CA GLY A 107 -1.08 2.16 15.86
C GLY A 107 -1.45 0.69 15.67
N ARG A 108 -0.74 -0.22 16.37
CA ARG A 108 -0.92 -1.66 16.25
C ARG A 108 -2.05 -2.20 17.15
N GLY A 109 -2.82 -3.15 16.63
CA GLY A 109 -3.81 -3.93 17.39
C GLY A 109 -4.89 -3.06 18.00
N ARG A 110 -5.06 -3.06 19.34
CA ARG A 110 -6.11 -2.26 19.99
C ARG A 110 -5.99 -0.76 19.72
N HIS A 111 -4.78 -0.24 19.53
CA HIS A 111 -4.56 1.18 19.25
C HIS A 111 -5.09 1.62 17.88
N SER A 112 -5.21 0.70 16.92
CA SER A 112 -5.85 1.02 15.65
C SER A 112 -7.35 1.33 15.80
N ARG A 113 -7.99 0.78 16.82
CA ARG A 113 -9.42 0.97 17.09
C ARG A 113 -9.73 2.29 17.80
N THR A 114 -8.75 2.90 18.44
CA THR A 114 -8.93 4.20 19.14
C THR A 114 -8.73 5.39 18.20
N THR A 115 -8.24 5.17 16.97
CA THR A 115 -7.98 6.23 15.99
C THR A 115 -9.16 7.18 15.79
N PRO A 116 -10.43 6.71 15.61
CA PRO A 116 -11.56 7.61 15.43
C PRO A 116 -11.78 8.54 16.63
N GLN A 117 -11.65 8.04 17.85
CA GLN A 117 -11.81 8.84 19.07
C GLN A 117 -10.67 9.85 19.24
N GLU A 118 -9.42 9.43 18.95
CA GLU A 118 -8.26 10.31 18.96
C GLU A 118 -8.46 11.49 17.99
N LEU A 119 -8.95 11.23 16.76
CA LEU A 119 -9.24 12.26 15.76
C LEU A 119 -10.32 13.24 16.19
N VAL A 120 -11.41 12.76 16.80
CA VAL A 120 -12.47 13.63 17.33
C VAL A 120 -11.90 14.56 18.41
N SER A 121 -11.17 14.00 19.39
CA SER A 121 -10.61 14.80 20.50
C SER A 121 -9.57 15.84 20.02
N ILE A 122 -8.78 15.52 19.00
CA ILE A 122 -7.84 16.48 18.41
C ILE A 122 -8.60 17.55 17.65
N GLY A 123 -9.61 17.17 16.83
CA GLY A 123 -10.43 18.10 16.07
C GLY A 123 -11.14 19.12 16.96
N GLU A 124 -11.67 18.69 18.10
CA GLU A 124 -12.28 19.59 19.12
C GLU A 124 -11.28 20.64 19.64
N ARG A 125 -10.01 20.30 19.69
CA ARG A 125 -8.96 21.19 20.21
C ARG A 125 -8.38 22.13 19.16
N VAL A 126 -8.21 21.67 17.91
CA VAL A 126 -7.53 22.45 16.86
C VAL A 126 -8.48 23.04 15.83
N GLY A 127 -9.74 22.60 15.78
CA GLY A 127 -10.79 23.18 14.96
C GLY A 127 -11.06 22.50 13.62
N PHE A 128 -10.45 21.35 13.29
CA PHE A 128 -10.88 20.59 12.13
C PHE A 128 -12.06 19.66 12.45
N ASP A 129 -12.81 19.23 11.43
CA ASP A 129 -13.90 18.27 11.59
C ASP A 129 -13.37 16.86 11.95
N GLY A 130 -13.22 16.63 13.25
CA GLY A 130 -12.75 15.35 13.79
C GLY A 130 -13.71 14.20 13.51
N ALA A 131 -15.02 14.46 13.39
CA ALA A 131 -16.02 13.43 13.09
C ALA A 131 -15.89 12.95 11.63
N ALA A 132 -15.70 13.86 10.68
CA ALA A 132 -15.44 13.53 9.28
C ALA A 132 -14.14 12.72 9.12
N LEU A 133 -13.07 13.12 9.82
CA LEU A 133 -11.81 12.36 9.78
C LEU A 133 -11.92 11.00 10.48
N ALA A 134 -12.74 10.87 11.51
CA ALA A 134 -13.03 9.58 12.14
C ALA A 134 -13.77 8.63 11.17
N MET A 135 -14.71 9.16 10.36
CA MET A 135 -15.35 8.40 9.28
C MET A 135 -14.34 8.03 8.19
N THR A 136 -13.50 8.97 7.77
CA THR A 136 -12.40 8.74 6.82
C THR A 136 -11.49 7.61 7.29
N SER A 137 -11.05 7.63 8.54
CA SER A 137 -10.23 6.58 9.14
C SER A 137 -10.88 5.18 9.03
N ARG A 138 -12.18 5.10 9.30
CA ARG A 138 -12.95 3.86 9.18
C ARG A 138 -13.08 3.41 7.72
N LEU A 139 -13.35 4.35 6.81
CA LEU A 139 -13.53 4.07 5.39
C LEU A 139 -12.22 3.55 4.77
N VAL A 140 -11.10 4.22 5.03
CA VAL A 140 -9.77 3.79 4.57
C VAL A 140 -9.47 2.35 5.04
N ALA A 141 -9.74 2.03 6.31
CA ALA A 141 -9.55 0.68 6.83
C ALA A 141 -10.50 -0.34 6.18
N LYS A 142 -11.72 0.07 5.86
CA LYS A 142 -12.71 -0.79 5.17
C LYS A 142 -12.35 -1.04 3.71
N VAL A 143 -11.84 -0.05 3.01
CA VAL A 143 -11.37 -0.22 1.63
C VAL A 143 -10.26 -1.25 1.59
N ASP A 144 -9.22 -1.12 2.41
CA ASP A 144 -8.08 -2.05 2.40
C ASP A 144 -8.43 -3.45 2.93
N SER A 145 -9.46 -3.58 3.75
CA SER A 145 -9.85 -4.89 4.30
C SER A 145 -11.00 -5.58 3.58
N ALA A 146 -11.80 -4.87 2.77
CA ALA A 146 -13.00 -5.42 2.16
C ALA A 146 -13.12 -5.17 0.66
N ALA A 147 -12.71 -3.99 0.15
CA ALA A 147 -12.74 -3.71 -1.28
C ALA A 147 -11.51 -4.25 -2.02
N VAL A 148 -10.35 -4.30 -1.35
CA VAL A 148 -9.14 -4.98 -1.82
C VAL A 148 -9.00 -6.29 -1.05
N GLN A 149 -9.18 -7.44 -1.73
CA GLN A 149 -9.08 -8.76 -1.08
C GLN A 149 -7.85 -9.49 -1.62
N ASP A 150 -6.71 -9.07 -1.14
CA ASP A 150 -5.38 -9.55 -1.50
C ASP A 150 -4.82 -10.62 -0.56
N GLY A 151 -5.62 -11.01 0.45
CA GLY A 151 -5.27 -12.04 1.43
C GLY A 151 -4.47 -11.53 2.62
N PHE A 152 -4.40 -10.22 2.85
CA PHE A 152 -3.73 -9.63 4.00
C PHE A 152 -4.73 -9.06 5.02
N ASP A 153 -4.64 -9.51 6.26
CA ASP A 153 -5.46 -9.02 7.37
C ASP A 153 -4.81 -7.80 8.01
N LEU A 154 -5.53 -6.67 8.06
CA LEU A 154 -5.04 -5.44 8.67
C LEU A 154 -4.81 -5.61 10.18
N TYR A 155 -3.62 -5.24 10.65
CA TYR A 155 -3.27 -5.27 12.07
C TYR A 155 -2.67 -3.97 12.60
N LEU A 156 -2.31 -3.06 11.70
CA LEU A 156 -1.80 -1.73 12.01
C LEU A 156 -2.55 -0.68 11.19
N HIS A 157 -2.93 0.41 11.84
CA HIS A 157 -3.51 1.59 11.23
C HIS A 157 -2.91 2.82 11.90
N GLY A 158 -2.06 3.54 11.17
CA GLY A 158 -1.45 4.80 11.60
C GLY A 158 -2.05 5.94 10.79
N PHE A 159 -2.68 6.89 11.48
CA PHE A 159 -3.29 8.07 10.90
C PHE A 159 -2.54 9.30 11.39
N ILE A 160 -1.88 10.01 10.52
CA ILE A 160 -1.15 11.24 10.85
C ILE A 160 -1.89 12.42 10.22
N VAL A 161 -2.24 13.40 11.04
CA VAL A 161 -3.05 14.55 10.65
C VAL A 161 -2.38 15.86 11.08
N THR A 162 -2.53 16.89 10.27
CA THR A 162 -2.10 18.26 10.57
C THR A 162 -3.27 19.11 11.08
N ASP A 163 -2.99 20.23 11.75
CA ASP A 163 -4.02 21.14 12.30
C ASP A 163 -5.01 21.66 11.26
N ASP A 164 -4.60 21.74 9.99
CA ASP A 164 -5.47 22.12 8.88
C ASP A 164 -6.26 20.95 8.26
N GLY A 165 -6.26 19.78 8.93
CA GLY A 165 -7.05 18.61 8.56
C GLY A 165 -6.50 17.78 7.40
N ARG A 166 -5.30 18.07 6.87
CA ARG A 166 -4.64 17.19 5.90
C ARG A 166 -4.04 15.98 6.59
N TRP A 167 -4.02 14.85 5.90
CA TRP A 167 -3.63 13.61 6.53
C TRP A 167 -2.89 12.65 5.59
N VAL A 168 -2.14 11.75 6.20
CA VAL A 168 -1.60 10.54 5.59
C VAL A 168 -1.98 9.35 6.43
N VAL A 169 -2.34 8.24 5.79
CA VAL A 169 -2.56 6.96 6.48
C VAL A 169 -1.55 5.95 5.98
N VAL A 170 -0.94 5.24 6.94
CA VAL A 170 -0.09 4.08 6.66
C VAL A 170 -0.68 2.90 7.40
N GLN A 171 -1.13 1.92 6.64
CA GLN A 171 -1.67 0.67 7.16
C GLN A 171 -0.74 -0.50 6.84
N GLN A 172 -0.86 -1.56 7.60
CA GLN A 172 -0.17 -2.81 7.29
C GLN A 172 -1.07 -3.99 7.54
N GLY A 173 -1.17 -4.85 6.53
CA GLY A 173 -1.78 -6.16 6.58
C GLY A 173 -0.73 -7.26 6.70
N MET A 174 -1.15 -8.42 7.21
CA MET A 174 -0.32 -9.59 7.38
C MET A 174 -1.02 -10.82 6.80
N ASN A 175 -0.27 -11.60 6.02
CA ASN A 175 -0.66 -12.95 5.61
C ASN A 175 0.15 -13.96 6.44
N GLY A 176 -0.50 -14.56 7.43
CA GLY A 176 0.15 -15.50 8.35
C GLY A 176 0.61 -16.79 7.68
N ALA A 177 -0.14 -17.28 6.69
CA ALA A 177 0.17 -18.52 5.97
C ALA A 177 1.43 -18.37 5.11
N ARG A 178 1.61 -17.20 4.52
CA ARG A 178 2.77 -16.90 3.65
C ARG A 178 3.92 -16.24 4.38
N LYS A 179 3.70 -15.81 5.63
CA LYS A 179 4.66 -15.04 6.44
C LYS A 179 5.11 -13.75 5.74
N GLU A 180 4.17 -13.04 5.15
CA GLU A 180 4.39 -11.81 4.43
C GLU A 180 3.57 -10.67 5.03
N ALA A 181 4.01 -9.45 4.81
CA ALA A 181 3.26 -8.24 5.15
C ALA A 181 3.14 -7.34 3.92
N ARG A 182 2.06 -6.58 3.87
CA ARG A 182 1.77 -5.60 2.83
C ARG A 182 1.45 -4.27 3.48
N ARG A 183 1.97 -3.19 2.93
CA ARG A 183 1.77 -1.84 3.45
C ARG A 183 0.98 -1.01 2.45
N TYR A 184 -0.02 -0.29 2.95
CA TYR A 184 -0.91 0.57 2.18
C TYR A 184 -0.67 2.01 2.60
N HIS A 185 -0.45 2.89 1.62
CA HIS A 185 -0.22 4.30 1.83
C HIS A 185 -1.35 5.10 1.20
N TRP A 186 -1.89 6.04 1.98
CA TRP A 186 -2.93 6.96 1.57
C TRP A 186 -2.48 8.39 1.84
N LEU A 187 -2.86 9.31 1.00
CA LEU A 187 -2.60 10.74 1.17
C LEU A 187 -3.84 11.53 0.84
N SER A 188 -4.24 12.46 1.71
CA SER A 188 -5.40 13.33 1.48
C SER A 188 -5.22 14.25 0.28
N GLU A 189 -3.99 14.64 -0.03
CA GLU A 189 -3.68 15.48 -1.17
C GLU A 189 -3.87 14.71 -2.48
N GLY A 190 -4.73 15.23 -3.35
CA GLY A 190 -5.07 14.60 -4.63
C GLY A 190 -6.04 13.43 -4.53
N LEU A 191 -6.55 13.10 -3.34
CA LEU A 191 -7.58 12.08 -3.17
C LEU A 191 -8.94 12.66 -3.56
N ASN A 192 -9.51 12.15 -4.66
CA ASN A 192 -10.82 12.56 -5.16
C ASN A 192 -11.94 11.57 -4.80
N ASP A 193 -11.58 10.29 -4.69
CA ASP A 193 -12.51 9.19 -4.40
C ASP A 193 -11.81 8.14 -3.54
N PHE A 194 -12.54 7.56 -2.59
CA PHE A 194 -12.03 6.50 -1.70
C PHE A 194 -12.07 5.11 -2.31
N VAL A 195 -12.74 4.92 -3.45
CA VAL A 195 -12.93 3.61 -4.09
C VAL A 195 -12.57 3.57 -5.57
N ASP A 196 -12.05 4.67 -6.12
CA ASP A 196 -11.47 4.70 -7.48
C ASP A 196 -9.98 5.02 -7.39
N GLN A 197 -9.13 3.99 -7.39
CA GLN A 197 -7.67 4.07 -7.34
C GLN A 197 -7.14 5.00 -6.22
N PRO A 198 -7.58 4.84 -4.98
CA PRO A 198 -7.41 5.86 -3.94
C PRO A 198 -6.01 5.89 -3.31
N HIS A 199 -5.25 4.80 -3.42
CA HIS A 199 -3.96 4.65 -2.75
C HIS A 199 -2.89 5.54 -3.41
N SER A 200 -2.10 6.23 -2.61
CA SER A 200 -0.85 6.83 -3.10
C SER A 200 0.16 5.73 -3.47
N ALA A 201 0.16 4.63 -2.70
CA ALA A 201 0.98 3.46 -3.01
C ALA A 201 0.52 2.22 -2.23
N ILE A 202 0.77 1.04 -2.78
CA ILE A 202 0.69 -0.24 -2.06
C ILE A 202 2.01 -0.97 -2.26
N GLU A 203 2.70 -1.25 -1.15
CA GLU A 203 3.96 -1.98 -1.14
C GLU A 203 3.72 -3.45 -0.87
N GLY A 204 4.22 -4.29 -1.75
CA GLY A 204 4.15 -5.74 -1.65
C GLY A 204 4.24 -6.40 -3.02
N THR A 205 4.42 -7.71 -3.04
CA THR A 205 4.42 -8.50 -4.27
C THR A 205 3.03 -8.58 -4.87
N SER A 206 2.89 -8.29 -6.17
CA SER A 206 1.62 -8.45 -6.88
C SER A 206 1.12 -9.90 -6.84
N ARG A 207 -0.17 -10.06 -6.61
CA ARG A 207 -0.87 -11.35 -6.57
C ARG A 207 -1.58 -11.69 -7.89
N GLY A 208 -1.29 -10.95 -8.95
CA GLY A 208 -1.97 -11.08 -10.22
C GLY A 208 -3.38 -10.52 -10.17
N HIS A 209 -4.40 -11.32 -10.47
CA HIS A 209 -5.80 -10.89 -10.40
C HIS A 209 -6.41 -11.25 -9.03
N ILE A 210 -6.88 -10.23 -8.35
CA ILE A 210 -7.53 -10.34 -7.02
C ILE A 210 -8.93 -9.71 -7.09
N VAL A 211 -9.72 -9.88 -6.04
CA VAL A 211 -10.91 -9.04 -5.84
C VAL A 211 -10.41 -7.63 -5.57
N ASN A 212 -10.53 -6.76 -6.56
CA ASN A 212 -10.08 -5.38 -6.49
C ASN A 212 -11.20 -4.43 -6.91
N LEU A 213 -12.02 -4.05 -5.96
CA LEU A 213 -13.12 -3.11 -6.19
C LEU A 213 -12.66 -1.64 -6.13
N THR A 214 -11.34 -1.41 -5.99
CA THR A 214 -10.76 -0.08 -6.15
C THR A 214 -10.20 0.17 -7.54
N ASP A 215 -10.26 -0.80 -8.43
CA ASP A 215 -9.95 -0.59 -9.83
C ASP A 215 -11.01 0.30 -10.48
N ARG A 216 -10.61 1.17 -11.41
CA ARG A 216 -11.53 2.03 -12.14
C ARG A 216 -12.57 1.22 -12.89
N SER A 217 -12.15 0.13 -13.51
CA SER A 217 -13.04 -0.78 -14.25
C SER A 217 -14.06 -1.52 -13.36
N ALA A 218 -13.90 -1.44 -12.02
CA ALA A 218 -14.85 -2.00 -11.07
C ALA A 218 -16.08 -1.11 -10.80
N GLU A 219 -16.18 0.06 -11.40
CA GLU A 219 -17.30 0.99 -11.21
C GLU A 219 -18.64 0.32 -11.44
N TYR A 220 -18.77 -0.40 -12.56
CA TYR A 220 -20.00 -1.14 -12.87
C TYR A 220 -20.31 -2.22 -11.82
N SER A 221 -19.31 -2.93 -11.34
CA SER A 221 -19.49 -3.93 -10.28
C SER A 221 -19.96 -3.28 -8.97
N ARG A 222 -19.38 -2.14 -8.59
CA ARG A 222 -19.82 -1.40 -7.39
C ARG A 222 -21.28 -0.96 -7.49
N ALA A 223 -21.70 -0.44 -8.65
CA ALA A 223 -23.09 -0.06 -8.90
C ALA A 223 -24.06 -1.26 -8.86
N CYS A 224 -23.68 -2.37 -9.49
CA CYS A 224 -24.48 -3.60 -9.47
C CYS A 224 -24.66 -4.17 -8.05
N GLN A 225 -23.65 -4.10 -7.19
CA GLN A 225 -23.74 -4.56 -5.80
C GLN A 225 -24.80 -3.78 -5.00
N LEU A 226 -24.94 -2.47 -5.24
CA LEU A 226 -25.97 -1.64 -4.63
C LEU A 226 -27.37 -2.02 -5.17
N ASN A 227 -27.48 -2.19 -6.48
CA ASN A 227 -28.72 -2.61 -7.11
C ASN A 227 -29.23 -3.97 -6.63
N LEU A 228 -28.34 -4.94 -6.40
CA LEU A 228 -28.70 -6.25 -5.87
C LEU A 228 -29.37 -6.18 -4.52
N LEU A 229 -28.90 -5.31 -3.62
CA LEU A 229 -29.52 -5.10 -2.31
C LEU A 229 -30.95 -4.63 -2.41
N ALA A 230 -31.25 -3.74 -3.36
CA ALA A 230 -32.59 -3.21 -3.59
C ALA A 230 -33.50 -4.17 -4.39
N SER A 231 -32.97 -4.85 -5.42
CA SER A 231 -33.77 -5.64 -6.37
C SER A 231 -33.99 -7.08 -5.94
N ILE A 232 -32.97 -7.78 -5.48
CA ILE A 232 -33.05 -9.21 -5.10
C ILE A 232 -33.19 -9.37 -3.60
N GLY A 233 -32.67 -8.42 -2.85
CA GLY A 233 -32.69 -8.41 -1.41
C GLY A 233 -31.80 -9.48 -0.74
N PRO A 234 -31.66 -9.43 0.60
CA PRO A 234 -30.74 -10.28 1.34
C PRO A 234 -30.93 -11.78 1.12
N GLY A 235 -32.20 -12.23 1.11
CA GLY A 235 -32.54 -13.65 0.93
C GLY A 235 -32.24 -14.16 -0.47
N GLY A 236 -32.44 -13.34 -1.51
CA GLY A 236 -32.11 -13.69 -2.88
C GLY A 236 -30.61 -13.80 -3.09
N ILE A 237 -29.86 -12.82 -2.61
CA ILE A 237 -28.40 -12.82 -2.68
C ILE A 237 -27.81 -14.04 -1.96
N ALA A 238 -28.29 -14.34 -0.75
CA ALA A 238 -27.80 -15.48 0.03
C ALA A 238 -28.07 -16.82 -0.69
N ARG A 239 -29.26 -16.98 -1.32
CA ARG A 239 -29.58 -18.20 -2.10
C ARG A 239 -28.68 -18.34 -3.34
N GLN A 240 -28.48 -17.26 -4.10
CA GLN A 240 -27.63 -17.31 -5.29
C GLN A 240 -26.17 -17.58 -4.90
N PHE A 241 -25.70 -16.95 -3.86
CA PHE A 241 -24.35 -17.19 -3.35
C PHE A 241 -24.16 -18.66 -2.92
N ALA A 242 -25.13 -19.25 -2.19
CA ALA A 242 -25.08 -20.64 -1.81
C ALA A 242 -25.11 -21.59 -3.01
N ALA A 243 -25.88 -21.26 -4.06
CA ALA A 243 -25.90 -22.05 -5.29
C ALA A 243 -24.56 -22.00 -6.05
N LEU A 244 -23.83 -20.89 -5.97
CA LEU A 244 -22.49 -20.76 -6.55
C LEU A 244 -21.44 -21.58 -5.76
N GLU A 245 -21.59 -21.63 -4.43
CA GLU A 245 -20.71 -22.44 -3.59
C GLU A 245 -20.93 -23.96 -3.75
N SER A 246 -22.16 -24.36 -4.06
CA SER A 246 -22.56 -25.78 -4.19
C SER A 246 -22.15 -26.40 -5.52
N ARG A 247 -21.60 -25.65 -6.45
CA ARG A 247 -21.08 -26.22 -7.71
C ARG A 247 -19.76 -26.94 -7.41
N PRO A 248 -19.68 -28.28 -7.59
CA PRO A 248 -18.42 -28.97 -7.47
C PRO A 248 -17.45 -28.42 -8.52
N ASP A 249 -16.15 -28.46 -8.23
CA ASP A 249 -15.06 -28.19 -9.17
C ASP A 249 -15.10 -29.21 -10.33
N GLU A 250 -16.13 -29.20 -11.15
CA GLU A 250 -16.11 -29.86 -12.44
C GLU A 250 -15.16 -29.09 -13.33
N ALA A 251 -14.10 -29.77 -13.74
CA ALA A 251 -13.16 -29.28 -14.74
C ALA A 251 -13.96 -28.66 -15.91
N PRO A 252 -13.60 -27.50 -16.42
CA PRO A 252 -14.38 -26.78 -17.41
C PRO A 252 -14.45 -27.59 -18.70
N GLN A 253 -15.55 -28.35 -18.86
CA GLN A 253 -15.96 -28.78 -20.19
C GLN A 253 -16.33 -27.51 -20.94
N ALA A 254 -15.64 -27.27 -22.05
CA ALA A 254 -15.80 -26.25 -23.09
C ALA A 254 -17.12 -25.41 -23.02
N GLN A 255 -17.27 -24.62 -21.98
CA GLN A 255 -18.16 -23.49 -22.02
C GLN A 255 -17.46 -22.40 -22.81
N LEU A 256 -18.19 -21.78 -23.72
CA LEU A 256 -17.76 -20.54 -24.37
C LEU A 256 -17.26 -19.61 -23.27
N ALA A 257 -15.95 -19.58 -23.12
CA ALA A 257 -15.28 -18.87 -22.04
C ALA A 257 -15.44 -17.38 -22.33
N LEU A 258 -16.38 -16.75 -21.64
CA LEU A 258 -16.33 -15.31 -21.50
C LEU A 258 -15.01 -15.01 -20.77
N PRO A 259 -14.11 -14.19 -21.33
CA PRO A 259 -12.74 -14.02 -20.81
C PRO A 259 -12.64 -13.57 -19.34
N HIS A 260 -13.73 -12.99 -18.82
CA HIS A 260 -13.87 -12.50 -17.45
C HIS A 260 -14.38 -13.55 -16.44
N LEU A 261 -14.78 -14.75 -16.91
CA LEU A 261 -15.22 -15.87 -16.06
C LEU A 261 -14.12 -16.86 -15.71
N VAL A 262 -12.87 -16.57 -16.08
CA VAL A 262 -11.73 -17.42 -15.71
C VAL A 262 -11.51 -17.29 -14.21
N MET A 263 -11.90 -18.31 -13.47
CA MET A 263 -11.63 -18.41 -12.02
C MET A 263 -10.14 -18.62 -11.79
N PRO A 264 -9.44 -17.76 -11.04
CA PRO A 264 -8.06 -18.03 -10.65
C PRO A 264 -7.99 -19.27 -9.77
N THR A 265 -6.96 -20.07 -9.97
CA THR A 265 -6.73 -21.36 -9.27
C THR A 265 -6.48 -21.22 -7.77
N HIS A 266 -6.28 -20.02 -7.25
CA HIS A 266 -6.01 -19.76 -5.83
C HIS A 266 -6.83 -18.58 -5.31
N HIS A 267 -7.71 -18.88 -4.35
CA HIS A 267 -8.43 -17.91 -3.53
C HIS A 267 -7.98 -18.06 -2.08
N ASP A 268 -7.44 -17.01 -1.49
CA ASP A 268 -7.05 -17.02 -0.06
C ASP A 268 -8.25 -16.99 0.90
N VAL A 269 -9.46 -16.71 0.40
CA VAL A 269 -10.72 -16.80 1.16
C VAL A 269 -11.48 -18.02 0.68
N ARG A 270 -11.59 -19.05 1.52
CA ARG A 270 -12.32 -20.27 1.19
C ARG A 270 -13.83 -20.03 1.30
N ALA A 271 -14.62 -20.64 0.42
CA ALA A 271 -16.06 -20.61 0.44
C ALA A 271 -16.65 -21.12 1.78
N THR A 272 -16.02 -22.16 2.35
CA THR A 272 -16.34 -22.74 3.66
C THR A 272 -16.26 -21.77 4.84
N ASP A 273 -15.56 -20.63 4.67
CA ASP A 273 -15.42 -19.61 5.72
C ASP A 273 -16.64 -18.71 5.86
N VAL A 274 -17.62 -18.81 4.94
CA VAL A 274 -18.83 -17.98 4.96
C VAL A 274 -19.89 -18.61 5.84
N VAL A 275 -20.07 -18.07 7.03
CA VAL A 275 -21.19 -18.46 7.90
C VAL A 275 -22.46 -17.80 7.34
N THR A 276 -23.30 -18.57 6.69
CA THR A 276 -24.51 -18.12 5.98
C THR A 276 -25.42 -17.21 6.82
N ARG A 277 -25.58 -17.49 8.10
CA ARG A 277 -26.40 -16.65 9.00
C ARG A 277 -25.83 -15.25 9.19
N ARG A 278 -24.49 -15.13 9.36
CA ARG A 278 -23.82 -13.83 9.52
C ARG A 278 -23.84 -13.04 8.23
N LEU A 279 -23.68 -13.72 7.09
CA LEU A 279 -23.78 -13.11 5.79
C LEU A 279 -25.17 -12.52 5.58
N HIS A 280 -26.25 -13.32 5.85
CA HIS A 280 -27.62 -12.85 5.71
C HIS A 280 -27.89 -11.64 6.62
N GLY A 281 -27.44 -11.65 7.88
CA GLY A 281 -27.59 -10.52 8.79
C GLY A 281 -26.88 -9.25 8.30
N ALA A 282 -25.68 -9.38 7.74
CA ALA A 282 -24.95 -8.24 7.18
C ALA A 282 -25.62 -7.68 5.91
N LEU A 283 -26.14 -8.56 5.05
CA LEU A 283 -26.91 -8.17 3.86
C LEU A 283 -28.24 -7.49 4.24
N ALA A 284 -28.93 -8.02 5.28
CA ALA A 284 -30.17 -7.41 5.78
C ALA A 284 -29.92 -6.01 6.34
N ALA A 285 -28.86 -5.83 7.13
CA ALA A 285 -28.47 -4.52 7.66
C ALA A 285 -28.09 -3.54 6.52
N ALA A 286 -27.43 -4.03 5.47
CA ALA A 286 -27.12 -3.22 4.30
C ALA A 286 -28.38 -2.83 3.51
N ALA A 287 -29.31 -3.78 3.29
CA ALA A 287 -30.56 -3.50 2.59
C ALA A 287 -31.46 -2.51 3.37
N GLU A 288 -31.56 -2.69 4.69
CA GLU A 288 -32.32 -1.79 5.57
C GLU A 288 -31.75 -0.35 5.57
N ARG A 289 -30.43 -0.24 5.60
CA ARG A 289 -29.75 1.06 5.59
C ARG A 289 -29.88 1.79 4.24
N GLY A 290 -30.00 1.07 3.15
CA GLY A 290 -30.14 1.60 1.79
C GLY A 290 -28.96 2.50 1.39
N PRO A 291 -27.72 1.98 1.33
CA PRO A 291 -26.55 2.79 1.01
C PRO A 291 -26.66 3.41 -0.39
N LYS A 292 -26.36 4.70 -0.51
CA LYS A 292 -26.45 5.46 -1.74
C LYS A 292 -25.30 5.18 -2.69
N ASP A 293 -24.14 4.85 -2.11
CA ASP A 293 -22.91 4.59 -2.82
C ASP A 293 -22.13 3.42 -2.18
N PHE A 294 -21.05 3.01 -2.83
CA PHE A 294 -20.23 1.92 -2.36
C PHE A 294 -19.44 2.24 -1.07
N PRO A 295 -18.91 3.45 -0.84
CA PRO A 295 -18.41 3.88 0.46
C PRO A 295 -19.38 3.71 1.61
N GLU A 296 -20.65 4.10 1.45
CA GLU A 296 -21.68 3.91 2.49
C GLU A 296 -21.96 2.44 2.75
N LEU A 297 -21.96 1.60 1.69
CA LEU A 297 -22.06 0.15 1.84
C LEU A 297 -20.91 -0.40 2.68
N LEU A 298 -19.68 0.00 2.41
CA LEU A 298 -18.51 -0.44 3.19
C LEU A 298 -18.59 -0.02 4.65
N LEU A 299 -19.13 1.16 4.94
CA LEU A 299 -19.31 1.68 6.30
C LEU A 299 -20.50 1.08 7.05
N THR A 300 -21.36 0.31 6.38
CA THR A 300 -22.49 -0.35 7.03
C THR A 300 -22.01 -1.38 8.06
N PRO A 301 -22.53 -1.34 9.32
CA PRO A 301 -22.17 -2.30 10.34
C PRO A 301 -22.41 -3.75 9.88
N GLY A 302 -21.43 -4.62 10.10
CA GLY A 302 -21.48 -6.02 9.68
C GLY A 302 -20.99 -6.29 8.25
N VAL A 303 -20.99 -5.28 7.35
CA VAL A 303 -20.40 -5.41 6.02
C VAL A 303 -18.88 -5.50 6.13
N GLY A 304 -18.31 -6.53 5.51
CA GLY A 304 -16.88 -6.79 5.46
C GLY A 304 -16.51 -7.56 4.20
N ALA A 305 -15.28 -8.04 4.10
CA ALA A 305 -14.75 -8.71 2.92
C ALA A 305 -15.66 -9.82 2.38
N ARG A 306 -16.23 -10.65 3.27
CA ARG A 306 -17.12 -11.75 2.88
C ARG A 306 -18.43 -11.27 2.25
N THR A 307 -19.02 -10.20 2.82
CA THR A 307 -20.28 -9.63 2.31
C THR A 307 -20.04 -8.98 0.97
N VAL A 308 -19.00 -8.18 0.84
CA VAL A 308 -18.58 -7.52 -0.41
C VAL A 308 -18.29 -8.55 -1.50
N ARG A 309 -17.59 -9.62 -1.16
CA ARG A 309 -17.30 -10.71 -2.10
C ARG A 309 -18.58 -11.41 -2.57
N ALA A 310 -19.49 -11.72 -1.65
CA ALA A 310 -20.77 -12.36 -2.02
C ALA A 310 -21.58 -11.48 -2.97
N LEU A 311 -21.67 -10.18 -2.68
CA LEU A 311 -22.31 -9.20 -3.55
C LEU A 311 -21.63 -9.12 -4.93
N ALA A 312 -20.31 -9.08 -4.96
CA ALA A 312 -19.54 -9.00 -6.19
C ALA A 312 -19.69 -10.25 -7.07
N MET A 313 -19.66 -11.45 -6.45
CA MET A 313 -19.89 -12.71 -7.17
C MET A 313 -21.31 -12.80 -7.74
N VAL A 314 -22.32 -12.42 -6.96
CA VAL A 314 -23.71 -12.40 -7.44
C VAL A 314 -23.90 -11.34 -8.53
N ALA A 315 -23.25 -10.17 -8.40
CA ALA A 315 -23.26 -9.13 -9.45
C ALA A 315 -22.65 -9.62 -10.76
N GLU A 316 -21.57 -10.38 -10.71
CA GLU A 316 -20.97 -10.96 -11.91
C GLU A 316 -21.91 -11.97 -12.58
N VAL A 317 -22.55 -12.86 -11.81
CA VAL A 317 -23.45 -13.87 -12.36
C VAL A 317 -24.75 -13.27 -12.88
N VAL A 318 -25.32 -12.30 -12.18
CA VAL A 318 -26.62 -11.70 -12.56
C VAL A 318 -26.48 -10.62 -13.63
N HIS A 319 -25.42 -9.81 -13.54
CA HIS A 319 -25.24 -8.63 -14.37
C HIS A 319 -24.01 -8.69 -15.29
N GLY A 320 -23.20 -9.76 -15.21
CA GLY A 320 -21.94 -9.84 -15.94
C GLY A 320 -20.89 -8.80 -15.48
N ALA A 321 -21.00 -8.32 -14.24
CA ALA A 321 -20.16 -7.25 -13.70
C ALA A 321 -18.85 -7.81 -13.11
N PRO A 322 -17.70 -7.69 -13.77
CA PRO A 322 -16.45 -8.26 -13.29
C PRO A 322 -16.00 -7.58 -11.99
N TYR A 323 -15.40 -8.34 -11.10
CA TYR A 323 -14.92 -7.83 -9.81
C TYR A 323 -13.45 -8.18 -9.51
N ARG A 324 -12.78 -8.88 -10.43
CA ARG A 324 -11.39 -9.27 -10.33
C ARG A 324 -10.57 -8.49 -11.33
N PHE A 325 -9.61 -7.76 -10.80
CA PHE A 325 -8.70 -6.93 -11.56
C PHE A 325 -7.28 -7.11 -11.06
N SER A 326 -6.33 -6.51 -11.74
CA SER A 326 -4.93 -6.55 -11.35
C SER A 326 -4.74 -6.06 -9.91
N ASP A 327 -3.88 -6.74 -9.19
CA ASP A 327 -3.46 -6.33 -7.85
C ASP A 327 -2.79 -4.95 -7.94
N PRO A 328 -3.26 -3.94 -7.19
CA PRO A 328 -2.71 -2.60 -7.23
C PRO A 328 -1.35 -2.46 -6.54
N ALA A 329 -0.80 -3.54 -5.94
CA ALA A 329 0.53 -3.52 -5.35
C ALA A 329 1.59 -3.34 -6.44
N ARG A 330 2.33 -2.23 -6.36
CA ARG A 330 3.28 -1.81 -7.38
C ARG A 330 4.70 -1.67 -6.87
N PHE A 331 4.85 -1.37 -5.60
CA PHE A 331 6.14 -1.09 -5.01
C PHE A 331 6.70 -2.37 -4.42
N SER A 332 7.80 -2.81 -5.00
CA SER A 332 8.67 -3.79 -4.40
C SER A 332 10.02 -3.11 -4.23
N PHE A 333 10.59 -3.12 -3.02
CA PHE A 333 11.96 -2.62 -2.78
C PHE A 333 13.03 -3.54 -3.35
N ALA A 334 12.64 -4.52 -4.13
CA ALA A 334 13.53 -5.36 -4.89
C ALA A 334 14.08 -4.57 -6.09
N HIS A 335 15.21 -3.93 -5.89
CA HIS A 335 15.94 -3.33 -6.99
C HIS A 335 16.36 -4.39 -8.01
N GLY A 336 15.93 -4.23 -9.27
CA GLY A 336 16.23 -5.15 -10.35
C GLY A 336 15.44 -6.46 -10.28
N GLY A 337 14.21 -6.40 -9.81
CA GLY A 337 13.36 -7.53 -9.56
C GLY A 337 13.01 -8.35 -10.78
N LYS A 338 12.63 -9.59 -10.52
CA LYS A 338 12.00 -10.53 -11.43
C LYS A 338 10.51 -10.27 -11.63
N ASP A 339 9.94 -9.30 -10.95
CA ASP A 339 8.57 -8.90 -11.18
C ASP A 339 8.54 -8.33 -12.60
N ARG A 340 7.64 -8.82 -13.42
CA ARG A 340 7.51 -8.41 -14.82
C ARG A 340 7.34 -6.90 -14.99
N HIS A 341 7.20 -6.19 -13.88
CA HIS A 341 6.94 -4.76 -13.80
C HIS A 341 7.63 -4.14 -12.58
N PRO A 342 8.97 -3.99 -12.59
CA PRO A 342 9.67 -3.27 -11.54
C PRO A 342 9.24 -1.81 -11.59
N PHE A 343 8.80 -1.27 -10.46
CA PHE A 343 8.58 0.16 -10.34
C PHE A 343 9.95 0.84 -10.20
N PRO A 344 10.37 1.70 -11.13
CA PRO A 344 11.64 2.38 -11.01
C PRO A 344 11.57 3.39 -9.86
N VAL A 345 12.48 3.27 -8.91
CA VAL A 345 12.72 4.37 -7.97
C VAL A 345 13.55 5.40 -8.72
N PRO A 346 13.04 6.61 -8.99
CA PRO A 346 13.81 7.64 -9.66
C PRO A 346 15.04 7.96 -8.81
N LEU A 347 16.25 7.74 -9.34
CA LEU A 347 17.52 8.00 -8.62
C LEU A 347 17.55 9.39 -8.01
N ARG A 348 16.98 10.37 -8.71
CA ARG A 348 16.85 11.74 -8.20
C ARG A 348 16.06 11.83 -6.91
N VAL A 349 14.90 11.17 -6.81
CA VAL A 349 14.08 11.13 -5.59
C VAL A 349 14.82 10.43 -4.46
N TYR A 350 15.56 9.38 -4.79
CA TYR A 350 16.42 8.67 -3.87
C TYR A 350 17.51 9.58 -3.30
N ASP A 351 18.25 10.26 -4.17
CA ASP A 351 19.32 11.17 -3.78
C ASP A 351 18.80 12.35 -2.96
N GLU A 352 17.66 12.92 -3.35
CA GLU A 352 16.99 13.99 -2.60
C GLU A 352 16.56 13.49 -1.20
N THR A 353 16.03 12.26 -1.10
CA THR A 353 15.64 11.65 0.18
C THR A 353 16.85 11.45 1.08
N ILE A 354 17.95 10.93 0.56
CA ILE A 354 19.20 10.79 1.31
C ILE A 354 19.72 12.14 1.80
N GLN A 355 19.72 13.15 0.94
CA GLN A 355 20.17 14.50 1.29
C GLN A 355 19.32 15.10 2.41
N VAL A 356 18.00 14.98 2.32
CA VAL A 356 17.08 15.46 3.36
C VAL A 356 17.32 14.74 4.68
N LEU A 357 17.44 13.41 4.66
CA LEU A 357 17.69 12.63 5.86
C LEU A 357 19.06 12.94 6.48
N LYS A 358 20.11 13.10 5.66
CA LYS A 358 21.42 13.53 6.13
C LYS A 358 21.36 14.92 6.80
N SER A 359 20.70 15.87 6.13
CA SER A 359 20.53 17.22 6.67
C SER A 359 19.71 17.22 7.98
N ALA A 360 18.64 16.41 8.04
CA ALA A 360 17.83 16.27 9.24
C ALA A 360 18.63 15.68 10.41
N VAL A 361 19.42 14.62 10.15
CA VAL A 361 20.30 14.02 11.16
C VAL A 361 21.36 15.00 11.67
N GLN A 362 21.97 15.79 10.77
CA GLN A 362 22.98 16.79 11.14
C GLN A 362 22.41 17.97 11.94
N LYS A 363 21.15 18.37 11.63
CA LYS A 363 20.44 19.42 12.37
C LYS A 363 19.79 18.92 13.65
N ALA A 364 19.69 17.61 13.80
CA ALA A 364 19.16 17.00 15.00
C ALA A 364 20.10 17.28 16.18
N ARG A 365 19.55 17.74 17.30
CA ARG A 365 20.29 17.89 18.57
C ARG A 365 20.53 16.51 19.20
N LEU A 366 21.21 15.64 18.48
CA LEU A 366 21.62 14.31 18.95
C LEU A 366 22.99 14.41 19.60
N ASP A 367 23.31 13.44 20.45
CA ASP A 367 24.70 13.28 20.83
C ASP A 367 25.54 12.80 19.61
N ARG A 368 26.82 13.08 19.63
CA ARG A 368 27.73 12.82 18.51
C ARG A 368 27.80 11.33 18.13
N GLY A 369 27.54 10.43 19.07
CA GLY A 369 27.52 8.98 18.83
C GLY A 369 26.29 8.52 18.07
N ASP A 370 25.11 9.02 18.45
CA ASP A 370 23.85 8.71 17.81
C ASP A 370 23.78 9.32 16.38
N GLU A 371 24.29 10.54 16.19
CA GLU A 371 24.42 11.18 14.87
C GLU A 371 25.31 10.35 13.94
N LEU A 372 26.51 9.99 14.37
CA LEU A 372 27.45 9.20 13.60
C LEU A 372 26.89 7.81 13.27
N ALA A 373 26.18 7.18 14.19
CA ALA A 373 25.53 5.90 13.95
C ALA A 373 24.40 6.01 12.93
N ALA A 374 23.59 7.08 12.96
CA ALA A 374 22.53 7.33 11.99
C ALA A 374 23.10 7.60 10.59
N LEU A 375 24.14 8.43 10.48
CA LEU A 375 24.82 8.69 9.20
C LEU A 375 25.46 7.45 8.60
N LYS A 376 26.11 6.60 9.42
CA LYS A 376 26.67 5.31 8.97
C LYS A 376 25.59 4.36 8.42
N ARG A 377 24.43 4.27 9.09
CA ARG A 377 23.32 3.44 8.60
C ARG A 377 22.77 3.94 7.27
N LEU A 378 22.59 5.25 7.13
CA LEU A 378 22.14 5.87 5.90
C LEU A 378 23.12 5.62 4.74
N ASP A 379 24.43 5.79 5.01
CA ASP A 379 25.49 5.58 4.03
C ASP A 379 25.60 4.09 3.61
N ALA A 380 25.53 3.17 4.57
CA ALA A 380 25.51 1.74 4.27
C ALA A 380 24.30 1.34 3.42
N GLN A 381 23.13 1.92 3.68
CA GLN A 381 21.92 1.71 2.90
C GLN A 381 22.05 2.26 1.48
N SER A 382 22.59 3.47 1.34
CA SER A 382 22.86 4.07 0.02
C SER A 382 23.77 3.18 -0.82
N ARG A 383 24.88 2.73 -0.27
CA ARG A 383 25.81 1.83 -0.96
C ARG A 383 25.22 0.46 -1.27
N TYR A 384 24.32 -0.05 -0.43
CA TYR A 384 23.61 -1.29 -0.71
C TYR A 384 22.73 -1.13 -1.96
N LEU A 385 21.94 -0.07 -2.00
CA LEU A 385 21.04 0.21 -3.12
C LEU A 385 21.79 0.50 -4.41
N GLU A 386 22.90 1.23 -4.36
CA GLU A 386 23.78 1.47 -5.52
C GLU A 386 24.36 0.16 -6.10
N ARG A 387 24.71 -0.80 -5.24
CA ARG A 387 25.23 -2.10 -5.69
C ARG A 387 24.17 -3.01 -6.29
N GLU A 388 22.93 -2.92 -5.81
CA GLU A 388 21.80 -3.70 -6.29
C GLU A 388 21.13 -3.07 -7.52
N ALA A 389 21.43 -1.82 -7.86
CA ALA A 389 20.91 -1.08 -9.02
C ALA A 389 21.45 -1.61 -10.36
N LYS A 390 21.53 -2.94 -10.53
CA LYS A 390 21.87 -3.62 -11.78
C LYS A 390 20.59 -3.92 -12.54
N GLY A 391 20.07 -2.97 -13.25
CA GLY A 391 18.84 -3.11 -14.02
C GLY A 391 18.90 -2.34 -15.35
N GLN A 392 17.77 -2.29 -16.03
CA GLN A 392 17.58 -1.40 -17.18
C GLN A 392 17.85 0.05 -16.77
N SER A 393 18.28 0.87 -17.71
CA SER A 393 18.44 2.30 -17.45
C SER A 393 17.10 2.92 -17.05
N VAL A 394 17.11 3.93 -16.18
CA VAL A 394 15.90 4.62 -15.74
C VAL A 394 15.01 5.06 -16.92
N PRO A 395 15.54 5.63 -18.03
CA PRO A 395 14.74 5.93 -19.22
C PRO A 395 14.04 4.70 -19.82
N ALA A 396 14.71 3.55 -19.86
CA ALA A 396 14.13 2.32 -20.40
C ALA A 396 13.01 1.78 -19.49
N LEU A 397 13.15 1.88 -18.17
CA LEU A 397 12.11 1.51 -17.21
C LEU A 397 10.89 2.43 -17.30
N ILE A 398 11.11 3.75 -17.41
CA ILE A 398 10.03 4.72 -17.58
C ILE A 398 9.29 4.45 -18.89
N ALA A 399 10.01 4.17 -19.97
CA ALA A 399 9.40 3.83 -21.25
C ALA A 399 8.58 2.53 -21.15
N ASP A 400 9.13 1.49 -20.54
CA ASP A 400 8.41 0.22 -20.35
C ASP A 400 7.14 0.39 -19.51
N GLU A 401 7.21 1.18 -18.43
CA GLU A 401 6.04 1.47 -17.60
C GLU A 401 5.00 2.33 -18.33
N PHE A 402 5.43 3.29 -19.13
CA PHE A 402 4.54 4.09 -19.96
C PHE A 402 3.79 3.20 -20.97
N PHE A 403 4.49 2.34 -21.69
CA PHE A 403 3.91 1.42 -22.68
C PHE A 403 2.97 0.38 -22.05
N ASN A 404 3.29 -0.05 -20.85
CA ASN A 404 2.51 -1.03 -20.12
C ASN A 404 1.54 -0.39 -19.11
N SER A 405 1.35 0.94 -19.14
CA SER A 405 0.51 1.68 -18.19
C SER A 405 -0.91 1.15 -18.09
N HIS A 406 -1.48 0.66 -19.20
CA HIS A 406 -2.79 0.00 -19.24
C HIS A 406 -2.87 -1.23 -18.31
N SER A 407 -1.76 -1.94 -18.10
CA SER A 407 -1.66 -3.07 -17.17
C SER A 407 -1.59 -2.62 -15.70
N TYR A 408 -1.36 -1.34 -15.47
CA TYR A 408 -1.23 -0.69 -14.16
C TYR A 408 -2.35 0.32 -13.88
N GLY A 409 -3.53 0.11 -14.49
CA GLY A 409 -4.67 1.01 -14.33
C GLY A 409 -4.43 2.40 -14.94
N GLY A 410 -3.64 2.50 -15.99
CA GLY A 410 -3.34 3.75 -16.69
C GLY A 410 -2.40 4.69 -15.93
N ARG A 411 -1.58 4.17 -15.00
CA ARG A 411 -0.60 4.96 -14.25
C ARG A 411 0.84 4.61 -14.63
N SER A 412 1.68 5.63 -14.69
CA SER A 412 3.13 5.53 -14.79
C SER A 412 3.80 6.31 -13.64
N VAL A 413 5.12 6.30 -13.58
CA VAL A 413 5.88 7.17 -12.65
C VAL A 413 5.62 8.66 -12.88
N LEU A 414 5.12 9.02 -14.05
CA LEU A 414 4.81 10.40 -14.44
C LEU A 414 3.36 10.80 -14.12
N GLY A 415 2.52 9.85 -13.66
CA GLY A 415 1.13 10.07 -13.29
C GLY A 415 0.13 9.24 -14.10
N LEU A 416 -1.04 9.80 -14.38
CA LEU A 416 -2.06 9.16 -15.22
C LEU A 416 -1.67 9.34 -16.69
N GLU A 417 -1.58 8.21 -17.40
CA GLU A 417 -1.25 8.18 -18.82
C GLU A 417 -2.48 7.74 -19.62
N PRO A 418 -2.74 8.35 -20.78
CA PRO A 418 -3.71 7.82 -21.72
C PRO A 418 -3.26 6.44 -22.20
N PRO A 419 -4.18 5.49 -22.52
CA PRO A 419 -3.79 4.22 -23.09
C PRO A 419 -2.98 4.46 -24.37
N PRO A 420 -1.79 3.82 -24.54
CA PRO A 420 -0.97 4.00 -25.72
C PRO A 420 -1.74 3.52 -26.97
N ILE A 421 -1.84 4.38 -27.97
CA ILE A 421 -2.36 4.02 -29.29
C ILE A 421 -1.28 3.14 -29.95
N ARG A 422 -1.64 1.93 -30.36
CA ARG A 422 -0.67 0.89 -30.78
C ARG A 422 0.30 1.30 -31.90
N ASP A 423 -0.07 2.26 -32.73
CA ASP A 423 0.69 2.66 -33.91
C ASP A 423 1.71 3.79 -33.66
N ASP A 424 1.58 4.55 -32.57
CA ASP A 424 2.47 5.69 -32.24
C ASP A 424 3.63 5.31 -31.31
N VAL A 425 3.57 4.14 -30.71
CA VAL A 425 4.47 3.64 -29.68
C VAL A 425 5.93 3.61 -30.13
N ALA A 426 6.19 3.26 -31.38
CA ALA A 426 7.56 3.15 -31.92
C ALA A 426 8.21 4.53 -32.22
N SER A 427 7.41 5.56 -32.49
CA SER A 427 7.89 6.90 -32.82
C SER A 427 8.14 7.75 -31.58
N GLU A 428 7.30 7.68 -30.57
CA GLU A 428 7.47 8.43 -29.32
C GLU A 428 8.63 7.90 -28.45
N ALA A 429 8.86 6.58 -28.44
CA ALA A 429 10.02 6.01 -27.74
C ALA A 429 11.35 6.55 -28.26
N ARG A 430 11.43 6.94 -29.54
CA ARG A 430 12.64 7.56 -30.11
C ARG A 430 12.81 9.04 -29.74
N SER A 431 11.76 9.71 -29.31
CA SER A 431 11.79 11.14 -28.92
C SER A 431 12.06 11.35 -27.43
N TRP A 432 11.93 10.31 -26.60
CA TRP A 432 12.09 10.40 -25.16
C TRP A 432 13.50 10.76 -24.64
N PRO A 433 14.61 10.33 -25.24
CA PRO A 433 15.94 10.77 -24.81
C PRO A 433 16.14 12.28 -24.83
N GLN A 434 15.36 13.01 -25.64
CA GLN A 434 15.43 14.46 -25.72
C GLN A 434 14.66 15.20 -24.61
N ARG A 435 13.70 14.57 -23.96
CA ARG A 435 12.97 15.17 -22.82
C ARG A 435 13.75 15.14 -21.50
N PHE A 436 14.77 14.29 -21.41
CA PHE A 436 15.65 14.19 -20.25
C PHE A 436 17.10 14.30 -20.72
N PRO A 437 17.63 15.52 -20.89
CA PRO A 437 19.04 15.68 -21.26
C PRO A 437 19.91 15.04 -20.17
N ALA A 438 20.72 14.07 -20.54
CA ALA A 438 21.73 13.44 -19.70
C ALA A 438 22.77 14.51 -19.27
N LYS A 439 22.50 15.18 -18.17
CA LYS A 439 23.52 15.96 -17.46
C LYS A 439 24.28 14.98 -16.56
N HIS A 440 25.21 14.21 -17.08
CA HIS A 440 26.30 13.57 -16.32
C HIS A 440 27.16 12.63 -17.19
N GLU A 441 27.66 13.17 -18.35
CA GLU A 441 28.81 12.53 -19.00
C GLU A 441 30.05 13.45 -19.13
N ALA A 442 30.07 14.55 -18.41
CA ALA A 442 31.16 15.52 -18.51
C ALA A 442 32.09 15.52 -17.28
N ASN A 443 32.41 14.37 -16.68
CA ASN A 443 33.49 14.33 -15.68
C ASN A 443 34.19 12.96 -15.60
N ARG A 444 34.55 12.39 -16.75
CA ARG A 444 35.56 11.33 -16.83
C ARG A 444 36.53 11.58 -17.96
N LYS A 445 37.27 12.67 -17.88
CA LYS A 445 38.59 12.87 -18.52
C LYS A 445 39.19 14.14 -17.90
N GLY A 446 40.08 13.93 -16.98
CA GLY A 446 40.90 14.95 -16.33
C GLY A 446 41.55 14.31 -15.10
#